data_99d7ad5bc85334da76473ac2b6d28ace
#
_entry.id   99d7ad5bc85334da76473ac2b6d28ace
#
_cell.length_a   1.000
_cell.length_b   1.000
_cell.length_c   1.000
_cell.angle_alpha   90.00
_cell.angle_beta   90.00
_cell.angle_gamma   90.00
#
_symmetry.space_group_name_H-M   'P 1'
#
loop_
_entity.id
_entity.type
_entity.pdbx_description
1 polymer ?
#
loop_
_entity_poly.entity_id
_entity_poly.type
_entity_poly.pdbx_seq_one_letter_code
_entity_poly.pdbx_strand_id
1 'polypeptide(L)'
;MTNAKLLVTAWAVLLVAFCASGMASTQETRLARGAELLAPLKKNLKLALMTGMQDGPLNAISVCKDQAPAIAESLSVDGIQIGRTSHRLRNPANSAPAWVDPVLRTYLEEESNRTSRVVSLANNREGYVEPITIKPLCLACHGETLAPDVAAQIEMMYPGDEATGFKVDELRGVYWAEYSAAE
;
A
#
# COMPACT_ATOMS: atom_id res chain seq x y z
N MET A 1 40.12 -36.45 29.64
CA MET A 1 39.65 -35.05 29.88
C MET A 1 39.25 -34.41 28.57
N THR A 2 38.24 -34.95 27.82
CA THR A 2 37.95 -34.48 26.42
C THR A 2 36.47 -34.41 26.04
N ASN A 3 35.52 -34.53 26.97
CA ASN A 3 34.10 -34.55 26.59
C ASN A 3 33.24 -33.36 27.10
N ALA A 4 33.80 -32.42 27.86
CA ALA A 4 33.01 -31.29 28.41
C ALA A 4 32.90 -30.08 27.46
N LYS A 5 33.81 -29.92 26.50
CA LYS A 5 33.80 -28.76 25.57
C LYS A 5 32.86 -28.88 24.37
N LEU A 6 32.48 -30.10 23.97
CA LEU A 6 31.55 -30.29 22.83
C LEU A 6 30.07 -30.05 23.19
N LEU A 7 29.70 -30.27 24.47
CA LEU A 7 28.30 -30.10 24.90
C LEU A 7 27.87 -28.64 25.05
N VAL A 8 28.80 -27.74 25.38
CA VAL A 8 28.48 -26.31 25.54
C VAL A 8 28.20 -25.61 24.21
N THR A 9 28.87 -26.02 23.13
CA THR A 9 28.68 -25.44 21.80
C THR A 9 27.34 -25.86 21.16
N ALA A 10 26.85 -27.07 21.43
CA ALA A 10 25.59 -27.56 20.91
C ALA A 10 24.37 -26.81 21.51
N TRP A 11 24.42 -26.43 22.78
CA TRP A 11 23.34 -25.68 23.43
C TRP A 11 23.27 -24.23 23.00
N ALA A 12 24.38 -23.57 22.72
CA ALA A 12 24.41 -22.20 22.26
C ALA A 12 23.82 -22.06 20.85
N VAL A 13 24.07 -23.03 19.97
CA VAL A 13 23.50 -23.04 18.59
C VAL A 13 21.98 -23.28 18.59
N LEU A 14 21.48 -24.14 19.49
CA LEU A 14 20.05 -24.43 19.61
C LEU A 14 19.23 -23.22 20.10
N LEU A 15 19.78 -22.44 21.05
CA LEU A 15 19.14 -21.23 21.59
C LEU A 15 18.98 -20.11 20.51
N VAL A 16 20.00 -19.92 19.67
CA VAL A 16 19.97 -18.90 18.62
C VAL A 16 18.96 -19.27 17.52
N ALA A 17 18.84 -20.54 17.16
CA ALA A 17 17.85 -20.99 16.16
C ALA A 17 16.41 -20.84 16.65
N PHE A 18 16.13 -21.02 17.95
CA PHE A 18 14.79 -20.88 18.51
C PHE A 18 14.32 -19.40 18.56
N CYS A 19 15.22 -18.47 18.89
CA CYS A 19 14.89 -17.03 18.87
C CYS A 19 14.63 -16.50 17.45
N ALA A 20 15.34 -16.97 16.43
CA ALA A 20 15.14 -16.56 15.06
C ALA A 20 13.78 -17.01 14.49
N SER A 21 13.32 -18.21 14.86
CA SER A 21 12.02 -18.74 14.43
C SER A 21 10.84 -17.96 15.05
N GLY A 22 10.94 -17.53 16.30
CA GLY A 22 9.91 -16.73 16.97
C GLY A 22 9.72 -15.33 16.35
N MET A 23 10.81 -14.68 15.96
CA MET A 23 10.75 -13.35 15.33
C MET A 23 10.18 -13.40 13.91
N ALA A 24 10.48 -14.44 13.15
CA ALA A 24 9.94 -14.62 11.81
C ALA A 24 8.42 -14.84 11.85
N SER A 25 7.91 -15.64 12.78
CA SER A 25 6.47 -15.88 12.92
C SER A 25 5.68 -14.64 13.33
N THR A 26 6.24 -13.77 14.18
CA THR A 26 5.61 -12.50 14.57
C THR A 26 5.57 -11.50 13.42
N GLN A 27 6.60 -11.40 12.61
CA GLN A 27 6.63 -10.51 11.44
C GLN A 27 5.62 -10.95 10.38
N GLU A 28 5.53 -12.24 10.10
CA GLU A 28 4.54 -12.80 9.17
C GLU A 28 3.11 -12.53 9.62
N THR A 29 2.81 -12.72 10.90
CA THR A 29 1.50 -12.42 11.50
C THR A 29 1.13 -10.94 11.36
N ARG A 30 2.07 -10.02 11.59
CA ARG A 30 1.87 -8.59 11.45
C ARG A 30 1.59 -8.19 9.98
N LEU A 31 2.34 -8.76 9.03
CA LEU A 31 2.10 -8.56 7.60
C LEU A 31 0.73 -9.07 7.18
N ALA A 32 0.34 -10.27 7.63
CA ALA A 32 -0.96 -10.86 7.33
C ALA A 32 -2.11 -9.97 7.86
N ARG A 33 -2.01 -9.48 9.10
CA ARG A 33 -3.00 -8.55 9.68
C ARG A 33 -3.14 -7.27 8.86
N GLY A 34 -2.05 -6.63 8.47
CA GLY A 34 -2.09 -5.43 7.64
C GLY A 34 -2.74 -5.67 6.28
N ALA A 35 -2.41 -6.80 5.63
CA ALA A 35 -2.99 -7.20 4.36
C ALA A 35 -4.51 -7.48 4.48
N GLU A 36 -4.96 -8.10 5.56
CA GLU A 36 -6.37 -8.35 5.87
C GLU A 36 -7.15 -7.05 6.03
N LEU A 37 -6.61 -6.08 6.76
CA LEU A 37 -7.22 -4.75 6.95
C LEU A 37 -7.38 -3.99 5.63
N LEU A 38 -6.42 -4.12 4.69
CA LEU A 38 -6.47 -3.46 3.39
C LEU A 38 -7.31 -4.20 2.34
N ALA A 39 -7.61 -5.47 2.54
CA ALA A 39 -8.32 -6.28 1.55
C ALA A 39 -9.69 -5.69 1.15
N PRO A 40 -10.56 -5.20 2.08
CA PRO A 40 -11.82 -4.55 1.74
C PRO A 40 -11.63 -3.29 0.90
N LEU A 41 -10.65 -2.43 1.23
CA LEU A 41 -10.36 -1.21 0.47
C LEU A 41 -9.99 -1.55 -0.98
N LYS A 42 -9.05 -2.47 -1.17
CA LYS A 42 -8.58 -2.91 -2.50
C LYS A 42 -9.72 -3.51 -3.33
N LYS A 43 -10.54 -4.36 -2.70
CA LYS A 43 -11.70 -4.99 -3.34
C LYS A 43 -12.73 -3.95 -3.79
N ASN A 44 -13.12 -3.05 -2.91
CA ASN A 44 -14.16 -2.06 -3.18
C ASN A 44 -13.71 -1.02 -4.20
N LEU A 45 -12.46 -0.54 -4.12
CA LEU A 45 -11.89 0.35 -5.14
C LEU A 45 -11.82 -0.31 -6.52
N LYS A 46 -11.41 -1.59 -6.58
CA LYS A 46 -11.40 -2.34 -7.84
C LYS A 46 -12.81 -2.51 -8.39
N LEU A 47 -13.79 -2.85 -7.55
CA LEU A 47 -15.19 -2.99 -7.97
C LEU A 47 -15.73 -1.67 -8.51
N ALA A 48 -15.55 -0.56 -7.80
CA ALA A 48 -15.96 0.76 -8.26
C ALA A 48 -15.35 1.13 -9.61
N LEU A 49 -14.04 0.92 -9.78
CA LEU A 49 -13.35 1.14 -11.05
C LEU A 49 -13.93 0.28 -12.17
N MET A 50 -14.10 -1.02 -11.95
CA MET A 50 -14.60 -1.95 -12.97
C MET A 50 -16.05 -1.64 -13.35
N THR A 51 -16.89 -1.25 -12.39
CA THR A 51 -18.26 -0.81 -12.65
C THR A 51 -18.25 0.48 -13.48
N GLY A 52 -17.45 1.47 -13.10
CA GLY A 52 -17.32 2.71 -13.86
C GLY A 52 -16.82 2.48 -15.29
N MET A 53 -15.91 1.52 -15.49
CA MET A 53 -15.37 1.19 -16.82
C MET A 53 -16.37 0.49 -17.75
N GLN A 54 -17.50 -0.04 -17.25
CA GLN A 54 -18.56 -0.59 -18.11
C GLN A 54 -19.14 0.47 -19.05
N ASP A 55 -19.22 1.71 -18.56
CA ASP A 55 -19.69 2.87 -19.33
C ASP A 55 -18.53 3.74 -19.86
N GLY A 56 -17.33 3.19 -19.88
CA GLY A 56 -16.12 3.79 -20.41
C GLY A 56 -15.28 4.59 -19.39
N PRO A 57 -14.09 5.05 -19.83
CA PRO A 57 -13.13 5.68 -18.94
C PRO A 57 -13.60 7.01 -18.35
N LEU A 58 -14.42 7.78 -19.05
CA LEU A 58 -14.95 9.05 -18.55
C LEU A 58 -15.86 8.84 -17.33
N ASN A 59 -16.74 7.83 -17.39
CA ASN A 59 -17.57 7.47 -16.25
C ASN A 59 -16.72 6.92 -15.11
N ALA A 60 -15.72 6.10 -15.40
CA ALA A 60 -14.80 5.58 -14.38
C ALA A 60 -14.06 6.68 -13.60
N ILE A 61 -13.67 7.80 -14.25
CA ILE A 61 -13.04 8.94 -13.58
C ILE A 61 -14.01 9.56 -12.57
N SER A 62 -15.28 9.76 -12.94
CA SER A 62 -16.33 10.31 -12.06
C SER A 62 -16.58 9.37 -10.87
N VAL A 63 -16.78 8.08 -11.14
CA VAL A 63 -16.97 7.06 -10.10
C VAL A 63 -15.79 7.03 -9.12
N CYS A 64 -14.57 7.06 -9.62
CA CYS A 64 -13.37 7.08 -8.77
C CYS A 64 -13.28 8.35 -7.92
N LYS A 65 -13.69 9.52 -8.46
CA LYS A 65 -13.68 10.78 -7.72
C LYS A 65 -14.63 10.74 -6.53
N ASP A 66 -15.83 10.24 -6.74
CA ASP A 66 -16.90 10.30 -5.75
C ASP A 66 -16.83 9.13 -4.76
N GLN A 67 -16.60 7.90 -5.25
CA GLN A 67 -16.67 6.71 -4.42
C GLN A 67 -15.38 6.38 -3.68
N ALA A 68 -14.20 6.68 -4.24
CA ALA A 68 -12.97 6.25 -3.59
C ALA A 68 -12.71 6.90 -2.21
N PRO A 69 -12.99 8.20 -1.99
CA PRO A 69 -12.91 8.78 -0.65
C PRO A 69 -13.91 8.13 0.33
N ALA A 70 -15.18 7.98 -0.09
CA ALA A 70 -16.21 7.39 0.75
C ALA A 70 -15.92 5.93 1.14
N ILE A 71 -15.32 5.14 0.23
CA ILE A 71 -14.86 3.77 0.52
C ILE A 71 -13.78 3.79 1.61
N ALA A 72 -12.77 4.65 1.50
CA ALA A 72 -11.71 4.74 2.49
C ALA A 72 -12.24 5.21 3.86
N GLU A 73 -13.10 6.21 3.87
CA GLU A 73 -13.75 6.74 5.08
C GLU A 73 -14.60 5.67 5.78
N SER A 74 -15.44 4.95 5.05
CA SER A 74 -16.30 3.89 5.61
C SER A 74 -15.55 2.72 6.25
N LEU A 75 -14.28 2.53 5.88
CA LEU A 75 -13.40 1.49 6.42
C LEU A 75 -12.45 2.02 7.50
N SER A 76 -12.38 3.35 7.69
CA SER A 76 -11.55 4.00 8.72
C SER A 76 -12.35 4.14 10.02
N VAL A 77 -12.56 3.02 10.71
CA VAL A 77 -13.39 2.90 11.92
C VAL A 77 -12.60 2.24 13.07
N ASP A 78 -13.10 2.33 14.28
CA ASP A 78 -12.57 1.65 15.49
C ASP A 78 -11.06 1.88 15.71
N GLY A 79 -10.59 3.11 15.44
CA GLY A 79 -9.19 3.49 15.58
C GLY A 79 -8.30 3.00 14.44
N ILE A 80 -8.87 2.37 13.41
CA ILE A 80 -8.18 2.03 12.17
C ILE A 80 -8.29 3.20 11.21
N GLN A 81 -7.21 3.55 10.55
CA GLN A 81 -7.18 4.48 9.42
C GLN A 81 -6.61 3.78 8.21
N ILE A 82 -7.27 3.89 7.07
CA ILE A 82 -6.81 3.28 5.83
C ILE A 82 -6.91 4.26 4.66
N GLY A 83 -5.97 4.13 3.73
CA GLY A 83 -5.98 4.97 2.56
C GLY A 83 -5.03 4.50 1.47
N ARG A 84 -4.87 5.37 0.51
CA ARG A 84 -3.86 5.25 -0.55
C ARG A 84 -3.22 6.61 -0.79
N THR A 85 -1.97 6.59 -1.16
CA THR A 85 -1.22 7.80 -1.52
C THR A 85 -0.25 7.54 -2.67
N SER A 86 0.41 8.58 -3.13
CA SER A 86 1.35 8.53 -4.23
C SER A 86 2.34 9.68 -4.14
N HIS A 87 3.50 9.51 -4.75
CA HIS A 87 4.45 10.59 -5.06
C HIS A 87 3.93 11.52 -6.18
N ARG A 88 2.89 11.11 -6.92
CA ARG A 88 2.19 11.88 -7.96
C ARG A 88 0.69 11.76 -7.70
N LEU A 89 0.12 12.75 -7.01
CA LEU A 89 -1.27 12.72 -6.59
C LEU A 89 -2.21 13.11 -7.73
N ARG A 90 -3.35 12.41 -7.85
CA ARG A 90 -4.51 12.88 -8.62
C ARG A 90 -5.44 13.68 -7.74
N ASN A 91 -5.77 13.17 -6.57
CA ASN A 91 -6.57 13.85 -5.57
C ASN A 91 -5.66 14.30 -4.43
N PRO A 92 -5.49 15.61 -4.18
CA PRO A 92 -4.69 16.12 -3.07
C PRO A 92 -5.12 15.62 -1.70
N ALA A 93 -6.40 15.27 -1.51
CA ALA A 93 -6.91 14.69 -0.28
C ALA A 93 -6.29 13.31 0.06
N ASN A 94 -5.62 12.66 -0.91
CA ASN A 94 -4.87 11.42 -0.67
C ASN A 94 -3.42 11.70 -0.21
N SER A 95 -3.11 12.86 0.35
CA SER A 95 -1.81 13.14 0.98
C SER A 95 -1.50 12.07 2.02
N ALA A 96 -0.23 11.64 2.05
CA ALA A 96 0.19 10.59 2.98
C ALA A 96 0.22 11.09 4.43
N PRO A 97 -0.09 10.23 5.41
CA PRO A 97 0.41 10.44 6.77
C PRO A 97 1.93 10.50 6.77
N ALA A 98 2.52 11.34 7.63
CA ALA A 98 3.97 11.59 7.65
C ALA A 98 4.83 10.33 7.77
N TRP A 99 4.33 9.27 8.41
CA TRP A 99 5.03 8.00 8.58
C TRP A 99 5.10 7.15 7.28
N VAL A 100 4.24 7.43 6.29
CA VAL A 100 4.24 6.72 4.99
C VAL A 100 5.32 7.24 4.05
N ASP A 101 5.65 8.54 4.11
CA ASP A 101 6.59 9.18 3.19
C ASP A 101 7.97 8.52 3.13
N PRO A 102 8.62 8.11 4.24
CA PRO A 102 9.89 7.42 4.19
C PRO A 102 9.81 6.08 3.45
N VAL A 103 8.71 5.32 3.62
CA VAL A 103 8.50 4.04 2.94
C VAL A 103 8.29 4.26 1.45
N LEU A 104 7.48 5.26 1.08
CA LEU A 104 7.24 5.60 -0.32
C LEU A 104 8.53 6.02 -1.03
N ARG A 105 9.38 6.81 -0.39
CA ARG A 105 10.72 7.17 -0.92
C ARG A 105 11.60 5.94 -1.15
N THR A 106 11.67 5.03 -0.17
CA THR A 106 12.42 3.78 -0.34
C THR A 106 11.94 3.00 -1.57
N TYR A 107 10.63 2.92 -1.80
CA TYR A 107 10.10 2.23 -2.98
C TYR A 107 10.41 2.95 -4.31
N LEU A 108 10.60 4.27 -4.29
CA LEU A 108 11.02 5.02 -5.47
C LEU A 108 12.50 4.81 -5.79
N GLU A 109 13.33 4.69 -4.77
CA GLU A 109 14.78 4.53 -4.89
C GLU A 109 15.19 3.08 -5.16
N GLU A 110 14.45 2.11 -4.63
CA GLU A 110 14.80 0.68 -4.65
C GLU A 110 13.68 -0.16 -5.29
N GLU A 111 13.66 -0.26 -6.62
CA GLU A 111 12.62 -1.00 -7.35
C GLU A 111 12.51 -2.47 -6.96
N SER A 112 13.64 -3.13 -6.71
CA SER A 112 13.69 -4.55 -6.31
C SER A 112 13.13 -4.81 -4.92
N ASN A 113 12.93 -3.77 -4.11
CA ASN A 113 12.52 -3.87 -2.70
C ASN A 113 11.08 -3.40 -2.44
N ARG A 114 10.24 -3.38 -3.48
CA ARG A 114 8.82 -2.99 -3.38
C ARG A 114 7.98 -4.13 -2.82
N THR A 115 8.15 -4.44 -1.54
CA THR A 115 7.39 -5.45 -0.81
C THR A 115 6.57 -4.82 0.30
N SER A 116 5.51 -5.50 0.74
CA SER A 116 4.70 -5.05 1.88
C SER A 116 5.55 -4.92 3.14
N ARG A 117 5.30 -3.89 3.94
CA ARG A 117 6.06 -3.58 5.16
C ARG A 117 5.15 -3.21 6.31
N VAL A 118 5.58 -3.57 7.53
CA VAL A 118 5.01 -3.08 8.78
C VAL A 118 6.00 -2.12 9.42
N VAL A 119 5.51 -0.98 9.86
CA VAL A 119 6.26 0.08 10.55
C VAL A 119 5.69 0.21 11.96
N SER A 120 6.55 0.14 12.97
CA SER A 120 6.14 0.45 14.34
C SER A 120 6.02 1.96 14.51
N LEU A 121 4.89 2.43 15.01
CA LEU A 121 4.58 3.83 15.23
C LEU A 121 4.54 4.14 16.73
N ALA A 122 4.45 5.43 17.09
CA ALA A 122 4.25 5.85 18.47
C ALA A 122 2.91 5.33 19.04
N ASN A 123 2.77 5.37 20.38
CA ASN A 123 1.53 5.05 21.09
C ASN A 123 0.99 3.63 20.81
N ASN A 124 1.87 2.64 20.72
CA ASN A 124 1.52 1.24 20.45
C ASN A 124 0.67 1.06 19.20
N ARG A 125 1.02 1.77 18.13
CA ARG A 125 0.38 1.64 16.81
C ARG A 125 1.31 1.01 15.81
N GLU A 126 0.73 0.43 14.78
CA GLU A 126 1.41 -0.11 13.62
C GLU A 126 0.90 0.56 12.34
N GLY A 127 1.82 0.78 11.44
CA GLY A 127 1.54 1.14 10.06
C GLY A 127 1.84 -0.04 9.13
N TYR A 128 0.95 -0.34 8.21
CA TYR A 128 1.17 -1.30 7.14
C TYR A 128 1.13 -0.59 5.79
N VAL A 129 2.08 -0.92 4.93
CA VAL A 129 2.18 -0.33 3.57
C VAL A 129 2.30 -1.43 2.53
N GLU A 130 1.53 -1.32 1.44
CA GLU A 130 1.58 -2.23 0.31
C GLU A 130 1.74 -1.42 -0.99
N PRO A 131 2.70 -1.76 -1.89
CA PRO A 131 2.92 -1.02 -3.13
C PRO A 131 1.77 -1.21 -4.12
N ILE A 132 1.45 -0.16 -4.87
CA ILE A 132 0.54 -0.16 -6.00
C ILE A 132 1.36 -0.04 -7.27
N THR A 133 1.30 -1.02 -8.15
CA THR A 133 1.97 -0.99 -9.45
C THR A 133 0.97 -0.76 -10.57
N ILE A 134 1.39 -0.03 -11.60
CA ILE A 134 0.62 0.19 -12.81
C ILE A 134 0.42 -1.13 -13.57
N LYS A 135 -0.81 -1.41 -13.94
CA LYS A 135 -1.17 -2.52 -14.82
C LYS A 135 -1.71 -1.99 -16.15
N PRO A 136 -1.78 -2.79 -17.23
CA PRO A 136 -2.20 -2.30 -18.54
C PRO A 136 -3.50 -1.48 -18.54
N LEU A 137 -4.51 -1.92 -17.77
CA LEU A 137 -5.78 -1.19 -17.63
C LEU A 137 -5.59 0.22 -17.04
N CYS A 138 -4.60 0.41 -16.17
CA CYS A 138 -4.36 1.69 -15.50
C CYS A 138 -3.92 2.78 -16.48
N LEU A 139 -3.28 2.40 -17.61
CA LEU A 139 -2.76 3.32 -18.60
C LEU A 139 -3.82 4.14 -19.30
N ALA A 140 -5.08 3.67 -19.33
CA ALA A 140 -6.19 4.43 -19.90
C ALA A 140 -6.37 5.82 -19.25
N CYS A 141 -6.01 5.95 -17.95
CA CYS A 141 -6.13 7.19 -17.17
C CYS A 141 -4.81 7.66 -16.53
N HIS A 142 -3.77 6.84 -16.55
CA HIS A 142 -2.49 7.12 -15.89
C HIS A 142 -1.28 7.04 -16.83
N GLY A 143 -1.48 6.66 -18.11
CA GLY A 143 -0.42 6.46 -19.09
C GLY A 143 0.25 7.75 -19.57
N GLU A 144 1.29 7.59 -20.39
CA GLU A 144 2.03 8.69 -21.03
C GLU A 144 1.19 9.39 -22.10
N THR A 145 0.31 8.64 -22.76
CA THR A 145 -0.61 9.16 -23.77
C THR A 145 -2.03 8.80 -23.40
N LEU A 146 -2.86 9.80 -23.18
CA LEU A 146 -4.28 9.65 -22.88
C LEU A 146 -5.13 10.00 -24.12
N ALA A 147 -6.30 9.39 -24.25
CA ALA A 147 -7.30 9.86 -25.21
C ALA A 147 -7.67 11.32 -24.87
N PRO A 148 -7.90 12.19 -25.89
CA PRO A 148 -8.12 13.62 -25.67
C PRO A 148 -9.29 13.93 -24.73
N ASP A 149 -10.38 13.18 -24.81
CA ASP A 149 -11.55 13.29 -23.95
C ASP A 149 -11.27 12.86 -22.50
N VAL A 150 -10.45 11.83 -22.30
CA VAL A 150 -9.98 11.38 -20.97
C VAL A 150 -9.09 12.45 -20.35
N ALA A 151 -8.16 13.02 -21.10
CA ALA A 151 -7.28 14.08 -20.61
C ALA A 151 -8.10 15.32 -20.19
N ALA A 152 -9.03 15.77 -21.02
CA ALA A 152 -9.91 16.89 -20.73
C ALA A 152 -10.79 16.65 -19.48
N GLN A 153 -11.33 15.43 -19.32
CA GLN A 153 -12.12 15.07 -18.14
C GLN A 153 -11.27 15.08 -16.86
N ILE A 154 -10.04 14.56 -16.93
CA ILE A 154 -9.11 14.57 -15.78
C ILE A 154 -8.78 16.02 -15.38
N GLU A 155 -8.42 16.87 -16.34
CA GLU A 155 -8.10 18.28 -16.09
C GLU A 155 -9.28 19.02 -15.43
N MET A 156 -10.49 18.80 -15.94
CA MET A 156 -11.71 19.41 -15.40
C MET A 156 -12.01 18.93 -13.96
N MET A 157 -11.83 17.64 -13.68
CA MET A 157 -12.18 17.06 -12.37
C MET A 157 -11.06 17.15 -11.34
N TYR A 158 -9.82 17.24 -11.77
CA TYR A 158 -8.61 17.26 -10.96
C TYR A 158 -7.60 18.29 -11.51
N PRO A 159 -7.84 19.59 -11.36
CA PRO A 159 -7.01 20.63 -11.98
C PRO A 159 -5.53 20.63 -11.51
N GLY A 160 -5.19 19.86 -10.50
CA GLY A 160 -3.82 19.66 -10.02
C GLY A 160 -3.34 18.22 -10.17
N ASP A 161 -3.85 17.47 -11.18
CA ASP A 161 -3.44 16.08 -11.40
C ASP A 161 -1.97 15.95 -11.78
N GLU A 162 -1.23 15.17 -11.00
CA GLU A 162 0.15 14.76 -11.28
C GLU A 162 0.25 13.28 -11.70
N ALA A 163 -0.86 12.57 -11.75
CA ALA A 163 -0.90 11.11 -11.84
C ALA A 163 -1.02 10.58 -13.28
N THR A 164 -0.35 11.22 -14.23
CA THR A 164 -0.23 10.76 -15.63
C THR A 164 1.23 10.47 -16.01
N GLY A 165 1.48 9.91 -17.19
CA GLY A 165 2.82 9.63 -17.68
C GLY A 165 3.49 8.40 -17.04
N PHE A 166 2.71 7.43 -16.57
CA PHE A 166 3.22 6.16 -16.05
C PHE A 166 3.33 5.09 -17.14
N LYS A 167 4.25 4.14 -16.91
CA LYS A 167 4.41 2.89 -17.68
C LYS A 167 3.95 1.68 -16.87
N VAL A 168 3.72 0.57 -17.56
CA VAL A 168 3.41 -0.71 -16.90
C VAL A 168 4.52 -1.07 -15.91
N ASP A 169 4.12 -1.62 -14.76
CA ASP A 169 4.93 -2.04 -13.62
C ASP A 169 5.65 -0.91 -12.86
N GLU A 170 5.51 0.34 -13.25
CA GLU A 170 5.97 1.46 -12.43
C GLU A 170 5.15 1.57 -11.13
N LEU A 171 5.80 2.13 -10.10
CA LEU A 171 5.15 2.42 -8.82
C LEU A 171 4.13 3.54 -9.00
N ARG A 172 2.84 3.22 -8.85
CA ARG A 172 1.76 4.22 -8.84
C ARG A 172 1.64 4.94 -7.49
N GLY A 173 1.97 4.24 -6.42
CA GLY A 173 1.83 4.71 -5.05
C GLY A 173 1.76 3.53 -4.09
N VAL A 174 1.11 3.75 -2.95
CA VAL A 174 0.94 2.74 -1.91
C VAL A 174 -0.48 2.75 -1.34
N TYR A 175 -0.97 1.58 -0.94
CA TYR A 175 -2.01 1.45 0.07
C TYR A 175 -1.37 1.50 1.44
N TRP A 176 -2.06 2.05 2.42
CA TRP A 176 -1.59 2.10 3.80
C TRP A 176 -2.73 1.87 4.79
N ALA A 177 -2.41 1.29 5.92
CA ALA A 177 -3.28 1.16 7.07
C ALA A 177 -2.52 1.52 8.35
N GLU A 178 -3.17 2.20 9.28
CA GLU A 178 -2.67 2.49 10.62
C GLU A 178 -3.67 1.97 11.65
N TYR A 179 -3.19 1.19 12.64
CA TYR A 179 -4.03 0.50 13.61
C TYR A 179 -3.27 0.25 14.92
N SER A 180 -3.98 -0.11 15.99
CA SER A 180 -3.34 -0.49 17.26
C SER A 180 -2.55 -1.78 17.09
N ALA A 181 -1.32 -1.83 17.61
CA ALA A 181 -0.54 -3.06 17.65
C ALA A 181 -1.30 -4.14 18.45
N ALA A 182 -1.07 -5.41 18.10
CA ALA A 182 -1.56 -6.51 18.94
C ALA A 182 -0.75 -6.53 20.26
N GLU A 183 -1.43 -6.84 21.37
CA GLU A 183 -0.78 -7.08 22.65
C GLU A 183 0.03 -8.40 22.64
#